data_b2089441792ad2dea2a7d6f343d6fd17
#
_entry.id   b2089441792ad2dea2a7d6f343d6fd17
#
_cell.length_a   1.000
_cell.length_b   1.000
_cell.length_c   1.000
_cell.angle_alpha   90.00
_cell.angle_beta   90.00
_cell.angle_gamma   90.00
#
_symmetry.space_group_name_H-M   'P 1'
#
loop_
_entity.id
_entity.type
_entity.pdbx_description
1 polymer ?
#
loop_
_entity_poly.entity_id
_entity_poly.type
_entity_poly.pdbx_seq_one_letter_code
_entity_poly.pdbx_strand_id
1 'polypeptide(L)'
;SSAPFTAYPNLLRSPDGAVIGAVTTLVENRTDETETRLAAVIESTTDAVITKDLNGIIVSWNKAAEVLYGYSSDETIGQSITILIPQDRLAEETEILRRVRVGDRIETYETIRKRKDGTLVPVELTVSPMRDATGRIFGASKIARDVSYRKESEHRIRMLMREVNHRVKNQYAVILSMIRETGRRVRDPKDFERQIRERIMALSASHDLLVSDDWRGTTIFELVLAQLRPFNEEGRVTISGPSIKLRPSAVQYLGIALHELAANSMVYGVLSRSDGRIAIGGFRDRAGESEWSYDASPTSPVQQMLEEFLRTTLGVHADVTHR
;
A
#
# COMPACT_ATOMS: atom_id res chain seq x y z
N SER A 1 43.08 29.22 -12.16
CA SER A 1 43.50 28.49 -10.93
C SER A 1 44.17 29.49 -10.01
N SER A 2 43.45 29.93 -8.97
CA SER A 2 44.01 30.72 -7.87
C SER A 2 44.95 29.81 -7.07
N ALA A 3 46.18 30.26 -6.82
CA ALA A 3 47.09 29.51 -5.97
C ALA A 3 46.58 29.47 -4.54
N PRO A 4 46.66 28.29 -3.85
CA PRO A 4 46.13 28.11 -2.50
C PRO A 4 46.95 28.78 -1.40
N PHE A 5 47.74 29.79 -1.75
CA PHE A 5 48.65 30.46 -0.83
C PHE A 5 48.39 31.97 -0.78
N THR A 6 48.36 32.52 0.42
CA THR A 6 48.44 33.95 0.63
C THR A 6 49.88 34.35 0.88
N ALA A 7 50.40 35.34 0.11
CA ALA A 7 51.78 35.81 0.19
C ALA A 7 51.85 37.05 1.11
N TYR A 8 52.67 36.99 2.10
CA TYR A 8 53.01 38.11 3.02
C TYR A 8 54.43 38.56 2.78
N PRO A 9 54.66 39.63 1.96
CA PRO A 9 55.99 40.16 1.75
C PRO A 9 56.45 41.00 2.95
N ASN A 10 57.61 40.67 3.47
CA ASN A 10 58.33 41.45 4.49
C ASN A 10 59.63 41.99 3.96
N LEU A 11 59.87 43.30 4.05
CA LEU A 11 61.09 43.93 3.64
C LEU A 11 62.21 43.73 4.68
N LEU A 12 63.33 43.20 4.26
CA LEU A 12 64.54 43.14 5.06
C LEU A 12 65.32 44.47 4.94
N ARG A 13 65.60 45.08 6.09
CA ARG A 13 66.35 46.32 6.16
C ARG A 13 67.72 46.10 6.87
N SER A 14 68.73 46.81 6.40
CA SER A 14 70.01 46.88 7.08
C SER A 14 69.92 47.76 8.31
N PRO A 15 70.92 47.75 9.24
CA PRO A 15 70.95 48.57 10.43
C PRO A 15 70.84 50.08 10.18
N ASP A 16 71.24 50.54 9.00
CA ASP A 16 71.13 51.94 8.53
C ASP A 16 69.82 52.25 7.80
N GLY A 17 68.85 51.29 7.81
CA GLY A 17 67.50 51.46 7.30
C GLY A 17 67.30 51.20 5.81
N ALA A 18 68.41 50.90 5.03
CA ALA A 18 68.29 50.59 3.60
C ALA A 18 67.63 49.22 3.39
N VAL A 19 66.77 49.13 2.35
CA VAL A 19 66.15 47.86 1.97
C VAL A 19 67.20 46.99 1.28
N ILE A 20 67.55 45.86 1.90
CA ILE A 20 68.53 44.88 1.43
C ILE A 20 67.92 43.63 0.79
N GLY A 21 66.61 43.46 0.92
CA GLY A 21 65.90 42.33 0.36
C GLY A 21 64.44 42.27 0.76
N ALA A 22 63.74 41.27 0.31
CA ALA A 22 62.35 40.94 0.75
C ALA A 22 62.25 39.42 0.97
N VAL A 23 61.58 39.04 2.02
CA VAL A 23 61.17 37.63 2.29
C VAL A 23 59.67 37.55 2.15
N THR A 24 59.19 36.66 1.30
CA THR A 24 57.77 36.39 1.16
C THR A 24 57.42 35.10 1.89
N THR A 25 56.60 35.22 2.93
CA THR A 25 56.02 34.05 3.61
C THR A 25 54.78 33.63 2.83
N LEU A 26 54.73 32.39 2.33
CA LEU A 26 53.54 31.80 1.73
C LEU A 26 52.83 31.00 2.79
N VAL A 27 51.55 31.36 3.05
CA VAL A 27 50.67 30.62 3.95
C VAL A 27 49.64 29.87 3.13
N GLU A 28 49.61 28.55 3.23
CA GLU A 28 48.68 27.70 2.57
C GLU A 28 47.25 27.88 3.17
N ASN A 29 46.29 28.25 2.36
CA ASN A 29 44.90 28.40 2.77
C ASN A 29 44.20 27.03 2.82
N ARG A 30 44.56 26.14 3.76
CA ARG A 30 43.92 24.84 3.95
C ARG A 30 42.48 24.93 4.46
N THR A 31 42.09 26.04 5.08
CA THR A 31 40.77 26.28 5.63
C THR A 31 39.70 26.32 4.57
N ASP A 32 40.01 26.92 3.42
CA ASP A 32 39.07 27.14 2.30
C ASP A 32 38.61 25.80 1.64
N GLU A 33 39.53 24.84 1.51
CA GLU A 33 39.21 23.54 0.88
C GLU A 33 38.33 22.66 1.75
N THR A 34 38.50 22.70 3.08
CA THR A 34 37.71 21.95 4.03
C THR A 34 36.29 22.53 4.16
N GLU A 35 36.14 23.85 4.20
CA GLU A 35 34.85 24.52 4.20
C GLU A 35 34.08 24.27 2.91
N THR A 36 34.76 24.35 1.75
CA THR A 36 34.16 24.03 0.45
C THR A 36 33.64 22.57 0.37
N ARG A 37 34.42 21.63 0.88
CA ARG A 37 34.00 20.21 0.93
C ARG A 37 32.82 19.99 1.85
N LEU A 38 32.77 20.58 3.02
CA LEU A 38 31.64 20.48 3.95
C LEU A 38 30.38 21.09 3.35
N ALA A 39 30.48 22.25 2.72
CA ALA A 39 29.36 22.87 2.01
C ALA A 39 28.85 21.96 0.88
N ALA A 40 29.76 21.39 0.07
CA ALA A 40 29.36 20.47 -1.01
C ALA A 40 28.65 19.21 -0.49
N VAL A 41 29.07 18.66 0.67
CA VAL A 41 28.38 17.52 1.28
C VAL A 41 26.97 17.89 1.74
N ILE A 42 26.80 19.06 2.38
CA ILE A 42 25.49 19.53 2.83
C ILE A 42 24.57 19.83 1.63
N GLU A 43 25.11 20.41 0.55
CA GLU A 43 24.34 20.71 -0.66
C GLU A 43 23.93 19.44 -1.44
N SER A 44 24.71 18.37 -1.36
CA SER A 44 24.44 17.10 -2.05
C SER A 44 23.50 16.15 -1.31
N THR A 45 23.18 16.44 -0.05
CA THR A 45 22.24 15.58 0.71
C THR A 45 20.80 15.75 0.22
N THR A 46 20.04 14.66 0.27
CA THR A 46 18.61 14.64 -0.04
C THR A 46 17.74 15.15 1.10
N ASP A 47 18.29 15.24 2.32
CA ASP A 47 17.60 15.75 3.49
C ASP A 47 17.73 17.27 3.56
N ALA A 48 16.68 17.95 3.95
CA ALA A 48 16.71 19.38 4.20
C ALA A 48 17.57 19.68 5.44
N VAL A 49 18.67 20.40 5.26
CA VAL A 49 19.56 20.84 6.33
C VAL A 49 19.46 22.33 6.48
N ILE A 50 19.05 22.76 7.69
CA ILE A 50 18.81 24.15 8.02
C ILE A 50 19.58 24.46 9.31
N THR A 51 20.28 25.58 9.36
CA THR A 51 20.83 26.09 10.63
C THR A 51 20.12 27.36 11.03
N LYS A 52 20.02 27.58 12.34
CA LYS A 52 19.41 28.77 12.92
C LYS A 52 20.17 29.20 14.17
N ASP A 53 20.07 30.49 14.50
CA ASP A 53 20.58 31.03 15.74
C ASP A 53 19.68 30.65 16.95
N LEU A 54 20.05 31.09 18.16
CA LEU A 54 19.28 30.87 19.38
C LEU A 54 17.98 31.68 19.48
N ASN A 55 17.73 32.60 18.55
CA ASN A 55 16.48 33.35 18.42
C ASN A 55 15.54 32.72 17.39
N GLY A 56 15.97 31.62 16.75
CA GLY A 56 15.19 30.95 15.71
C GLY A 56 15.31 31.58 14.34
N ILE A 57 16.29 32.45 14.12
CA ILE A 57 16.56 33.07 12.82
C ILE A 57 17.40 32.12 11.96
N ILE A 58 16.95 31.88 10.74
CA ILE A 58 17.62 30.97 9.78
C ILE A 58 18.95 31.59 9.33
N VAL A 59 20.00 30.79 9.42
CA VAL A 59 21.38 31.17 9.06
C VAL A 59 21.85 30.46 7.80
N SER A 60 21.46 29.18 7.60
CA SER A 60 21.78 28.45 6.38
C SER A 60 20.59 27.62 5.90
N TRP A 61 20.58 27.34 4.59
CA TRP A 61 19.49 26.69 3.90
C TRP A 61 20.06 25.94 2.69
N ASN A 62 20.04 24.60 2.71
CA ASN A 62 20.59 23.82 1.61
C ASN A 62 19.57 23.61 0.48
N LYS A 63 20.06 23.03 -0.65
CA LYS A 63 19.23 22.77 -1.83
C LYS A 63 18.03 21.86 -1.56
N ALA A 64 18.20 20.85 -0.71
CA ALA A 64 17.11 19.96 -0.35
C ALA A 64 16.00 20.69 0.46
N ALA A 65 16.36 21.67 1.27
CA ALA A 65 15.40 22.50 1.98
C ALA A 65 14.60 23.40 1.01
N GLU A 66 15.24 23.92 -0.05
CA GLU A 66 14.53 24.64 -1.12
C GLU A 66 13.47 23.77 -1.79
N VAL A 67 13.84 22.52 -2.14
CA VAL A 67 12.94 21.57 -2.78
C VAL A 67 11.79 21.17 -1.83
N LEU A 68 12.12 20.89 -0.56
CA LEU A 68 11.15 20.43 0.42
C LEU A 68 10.10 21.51 0.76
N TYR A 69 10.56 22.74 0.97
CA TYR A 69 9.69 23.80 1.50
C TYR A 69 9.24 24.83 0.44
N GLY A 70 9.88 24.86 -0.73
CA GLY A 70 9.53 25.76 -1.83
C GLY A 70 10.01 27.21 -1.68
N TYR A 71 10.83 27.49 -0.67
CA TYR A 71 11.49 28.78 -0.48
C TYR A 71 12.93 28.69 -0.98
N SER A 72 13.45 29.73 -1.63
CA SER A 72 14.88 29.84 -1.90
C SER A 72 15.67 30.24 -0.66
N SER A 73 16.99 30.00 -0.68
CA SER A 73 17.86 30.42 0.43
C SER A 73 17.84 31.92 0.66
N ASP A 74 17.78 32.72 -0.41
CA ASP A 74 17.71 34.19 -0.34
C ASP A 74 16.42 34.70 0.34
N GLU A 75 15.33 33.93 0.23
CA GLU A 75 14.05 34.28 0.85
C GLU A 75 13.99 33.91 2.35
N THR A 76 14.81 32.95 2.78
CA THR A 76 14.71 32.35 4.14
C THR A 76 15.82 32.80 5.07
N ILE A 77 17.03 33.05 4.59
CA ILE A 77 18.12 33.50 5.43
C ILE A 77 17.76 34.85 6.05
N GLY A 78 17.90 34.95 7.39
CA GLY A 78 17.49 36.11 8.17
C GLY A 78 16.01 36.11 8.58
N GLN A 79 15.19 35.17 8.08
CA GLN A 79 13.79 35.03 8.50
C GLN A 79 13.67 34.08 9.72
N SER A 80 12.55 34.22 10.46
CA SER A 80 12.23 33.27 11.52
C SER A 80 11.86 31.90 10.97
N ILE A 81 12.35 30.83 11.57
CA ILE A 81 12.01 29.45 11.23
C ILE A 81 10.51 29.15 11.38
N THR A 82 9.77 30.01 12.09
CA THR A 82 8.32 29.89 12.28
C THR A 82 7.52 29.99 10.98
N ILE A 83 8.11 30.52 9.89
CA ILE A 83 7.47 30.50 8.55
C ILE A 83 7.12 29.10 8.07
N LEU A 84 7.85 28.08 8.55
CA LEU A 84 7.65 26.66 8.22
C LEU A 84 6.68 25.95 9.18
N ILE A 85 6.21 26.63 10.22
CA ILE A 85 5.46 25.99 11.31
C ILE A 85 3.98 26.38 11.21
N PRO A 86 3.06 25.40 11.15
CA PRO A 86 1.64 25.69 11.26
C PRO A 86 1.31 26.40 12.58
N GLN A 87 0.28 27.25 12.59
CA GLN A 87 -0.08 28.08 13.74
C GLN A 87 -0.34 27.28 15.02
N ASP A 88 -1.00 26.14 14.89
CA ASP A 88 -1.32 25.22 15.98
C ASP A 88 -0.10 24.51 16.58
N ARG A 89 1.08 24.63 15.96
CA ARG A 89 2.33 23.98 16.34
C ARG A 89 3.46 24.93 16.73
N LEU A 90 3.21 26.22 16.83
CA LEU A 90 4.24 27.21 17.18
C LEU A 90 4.91 26.93 18.54
N ALA A 91 4.18 26.33 19.48
CA ALA A 91 4.72 25.90 20.76
C ALA A 91 5.89 24.88 20.65
N GLU A 92 5.92 24.08 19.58
CA GLU A 92 7.03 23.12 19.33
C GLU A 92 8.37 23.87 19.22
N GLU A 93 8.39 25.02 18.52
CA GLU A 93 9.63 25.79 18.35
C GLU A 93 10.14 26.39 19.66
N THR A 94 9.23 26.87 20.50
CA THR A 94 9.60 27.38 21.82
C THR A 94 10.27 26.30 22.68
N GLU A 95 9.72 25.10 22.66
CA GLU A 95 10.28 23.98 23.40
C GLU A 95 11.62 23.49 22.79
N ILE A 96 11.72 23.47 21.46
CA ILE A 96 12.97 23.16 20.76
C ILE A 96 14.09 24.12 21.18
N LEU A 97 13.84 25.43 21.12
CA LEU A 97 14.83 26.43 21.47
C LEU A 97 15.22 26.36 22.97
N ARG A 98 14.26 26.07 23.84
CA ARG A 98 14.54 25.87 25.28
C ARG A 98 15.52 24.72 25.50
N ARG A 99 15.28 23.57 24.85
CA ARG A 99 16.11 22.37 24.94
C ARG A 99 17.48 22.59 24.32
N VAL A 100 17.55 23.19 23.15
CA VAL A 100 18.84 23.52 22.49
C VAL A 100 19.70 24.40 23.34
N ARG A 101 19.14 25.41 24.03
CA ARG A 101 19.91 26.33 24.93
C ARG A 101 20.57 25.61 26.09
N VAL A 102 19.99 24.54 26.59
CA VAL A 102 20.61 23.72 27.68
C VAL A 102 21.50 22.61 27.12
N GLY A 103 21.63 22.53 25.80
CA GLY A 103 22.54 21.58 25.14
C GLY A 103 21.91 20.23 24.80
N ASP A 104 20.61 20.07 24.98
CA ASP A 104 19.91 18.85 24.65
C ASP A 104 19.78 18.69 23.14
N ARG A 105 20.06 17.50 22.66
CA ARG A 105 19.72 17.05 21.32
C ARG A 105 18.26 16.61 21.32
N ILE A 106 17.50 17.01 20.32
CA ILE A 106 16.15 16.51 20.09
C ILE A 106 16.27 15.37 19.07
N GLU A 107 16.00 14.17 19.56
CA GLU A 107 16.00 12.98 18.72
C GLU A 107 14.89 13.04 17.65
N THR A 108 15.02 12.21 16.65
CA THR A 108 14.12 12.17 15.50
C THR A 108 12.66 11.95 15.94
N TYR A 109 11.79 12.85 15.54
CA TYR A 109 10.34 12.74 15.74
C TYR A 109 9.58 13.20 14.49
N GLU A 110 8.38 12.71 14.34
CA GLU A 110 7.51 13.10 13.23
C GLU A 110 6.67 14.32 13.59
N THR A 111 6.61 15.25 12.67
CA THR A 111 5.79 16.46 12.80
C THR A 111 5.29 16.94 11.44
N ILE A 112 4.49 17.99 11.43
CA ILE A 112 3.97 18.62 10.21
C ILE A 112 4.59 19.99 10.05
N ARG A 113 5.02 20.31 8.82
CA ARG A 113 5.53 21.64 8.45
C ARG A 113 4.72 22.20 7.29
N LYS A 114 4.82 23.50 7.12
CA LYS A 114 4.11 24.25 6.07
C LYS A 114 5.09 24.68 5.00
N ARG A 115 4.74 24.45 3.74
CA ARG A 115 5.47 24.92 2.57
C ARG A 115 5.09 26.35 2.22
N LYS A 116 5.82 26.98 1.29
CA LYS A 116 5.57 28.34 0.77
C LYS A 116 4.16 28.50 0.16
N ASP A 117 3.68 27.47 -0.52
CA ASP A 117 2.34 27.44 -1.12
C ASP A 117 1.19 27.20 -0.10
N GLY A 118 1.54 27.08 1.19
CA GLY A 118 0.60 26.81 2.26
C GLY A 118 0.29 25.32 2.48
N THR A 119 0.75 24.41 1.62
CA THR A 119 0.54 22.96 1.79
C THR A 119 1.29 22.44 3.01
N LEU A 120 0.72 21.41 3.63
CA LEU A 120 1.32 20.75 4.79
C LEU A 120 2.12 19.52 4.35
N VAL A 121 3.31 19.38 4.90
CA VAL A 121 4.21 18.26 4.64
C VAL A 121 4.57 17.55 5.95
N PRO A 122 4.36 16.23 6.05
CA PRO A 122 4.86 15.46 7.18
C PRO A 122 6.36 15.26 7.04
N VAL A 123 7.09 15.60 8.10
CA VAL A 123 8.55 15.48 8.13
C VAL A 123 9.00 14.72 9.37
N GLU A 124 10.07 13.99 9.21
CA GLU A 124 10.88 13.48 10.31
C GLU A 124 11.95 14.53 10.62
N LEU A 125 12.02 14.97 11.87
CA LEU A 125 12.81 16.12 12.29
C LEU A 125 13.78 15.75 13.39
N THR A 126 15.06 16.07 13.19
CA THR A 126 16.12 15.99 14.21
C THR A 126 16.69 17.38 14.42
N VAL A 127 16.92 17.78 15.68
CA VAL A 127 17.54 19.08 15.99
C VAL A 127 18.72 18.86 16.94
N SER A 128 19.87 19.43 16.60
CA SER A 128 21.09 19.32 17.41
C SER A 128 21.66 20.70 17.71
N PRO A 129 22.11 20.97 18.95
CA PRO A 129 22.80 22.20 19.28
C PRO A 129 24.15 22.31 18.56
N MET A 130 24.44 23.49 18.01
CA MET A 130 25.73 23.82 17.41
C MET A 130 26.61 24.51 18.43
N ARG A 131 27.88 24.03 18.57
CA ARG A 131 28.85 24.54 19.53
C ARG A 131 30.05 25.13 18.82
N ASP A 132 30.58 26.22 19.38
CA ASP A 132 31.85 26.77 18.93
C ASP A 132 33.07 26.01 19.56
N ALA A 133 34.27 26.43 19.19
CA ALA A 133 35.50 25.82 19.70
C ALA A 133 35.68 25.90 21.23
N THR A 134 34.94 26.78 21.90
CA THR A 134 34.93 26.92 23.36
C THR A 134 33.88 26.05 24.05
N GLY A 135 33.04 25.33 23.24
CA GLY A 135 31.92 24.53 23.74
C GLY A 135 30.62 25.32 23.94
N ARG A 136 30.63 26.65 23.69
CA ARG A 136 29.46 27.50 23.84
C ARG A 136 28.46 27.22 22.70
N ILE A 137 27.20 27.11 23.06
CA ILE A 137 26.11 26.94 22.06
C ILE A 137 25.82 28.28 21.42
N PHE A 138 25.85 28.33 20.08
CA PHE A 138 25.58 29.53 19.30
C PHE A 138 24.36 29.37 18.37
N GLY A 139 23.85 28.15 18.17
CA GLY A 139 22.71 27.91 17.30
C GLY A 139 22.28 26.44 17.31
N ALA A 140 21.46 26.07 16.36
CA ALA A 140 20.99 24.73 16.14
C ALA A 140 21.05 24.33 14.67
N SER A 141 21.44 23.07 14.40
CA SER A 141 21.22 22.43 13.10
C SER A 141 19.93 21.61 13.14
N LYS A 142 19.18 21.67 12.08
CA LYS A 142 17.90 21.00 11.89
C LYS A 142 17.96 20.17 10.62
N ILE A 143 17.69 18.89 10.74
CA ILE A 143 17.60 17.98 9.60
C ILE A 143 16.15 17.56 9.47
N ALA A 144 15.56 17.76 8.31
CA ALA A 144 14.17 17.39 8.01
C ALA A 144 14.13 16.47 6.78
N ARG A 145 13.46 15.35 6.94
CA ARG A 145 13.22 14.37 5.88
C ARG A 145 11.74 14.32 5.55
N ASP A 146 11.38 14.44 4.28
CA ASP A 146 10.00 14.22 3.82
C ASP A 146 9.61 12.75 4.00
N VAL A 147 8.53 12.50 4.74
CA VAL A 147 7.98 11.16 4.97
C VAL A 147 6.61 10.96 4.31
N SER A 148 6.23 11.85 3.40
CA SER A 148 4.93 11.80 2.70
C SER A 148 4.74 10.47 2.00
N TYR A 149 5.71 10.04 1.20
CA TYR A 149 5.65 8.77 0.47
C TYR A 149 5.53 7.55 1.40
N ARG A 150 6.29 7.55 2.50
CA ARG A 150 6.23 6.48 3.51
C ARG A 150 4.83 6.42 4.15
N LYS A 151 4.29 7.56 4.58
CA LYS A 151 2.95 7.65 5.18
C LYS A 151 1.83 7.27 4.22
N GLU A 152 1.93 7.67 2.97
CA GLU A 152 0.98 7.26 1.92
C GLU A 152 0.99 5.75 1.69
N SER A 153 2.19 5.17 1.60
CA SER A 153 2.36 3.71 1.44
C SER A 153 1.81 2.95 2.64
N GLU A 154 2.12 3.37 3.86
CA GLU A 154 1.56 2.79 5.09
C GLU A 154 0.04 2.92 5.16
N HIS A 155 -0.51 4.06 4.74
CA HIS A 155 -1.96 4.26 4.69
C HIS A 155 -2.61 3.30 3.68
N ARG A 156 -2.03 3.18 2.48
CA ARG A 156 -2.48 2.26 1.44
C ARG A 156 -2.45 0.80 1.92
N ILE A 157 -1.36 0.38 2.55
CA ILE A 157 -1.25 -0.98 3.13
C ILE A 157 -2.34 -1.21 4.19
N ARG A 158 -2.56 -0.26 5.08
CA ARG A 158 -3.62 -0.36 6.10
C ARG A 158 -5.03 -0.48 5.49
N MET A 159 -5.30 0.27 4.40
CA MET A 159 -6.56 0.16 3.66
C MET A 159 -6.74 -1.23 3.05
N LEU A 160 -5.70 -1.73 2.36
CA LEU A 160 -5.72 -3.07 1.77
C LEU A 160 -5.90 -4.17 2.83
N MET A 161 -5.20 -4.07 3.96
CA MET A 161 -5.35 -5.01 5.08
C MET A 161 -6.77 -5.00 5.69
N ARG A 162 -7.43 -3.84 5.77
CA ARG A 162 -8.84 -3.77 6.20
C ARG A 162 -9.75 -4.49 5.21
N GLU A 163 -9.55 -4.29 3.92
CA GLU A 163 -10.32 -4.96 2.87
C GLU A 163 -10.14 -6.48 2.93
N VAL A 164 -8.89 -6.97 3.03
CA VAL A 164 -8.59 -8.40 3.19
C VAL A 164 -9.28 -8.97 4.44
N ASN A 165 -9.16 -8.30 5.58
CA ASN A 165 -9.80 -8.75 6.82
C ASN A 165 -11.34 -8.82 6.70
N HIS A 166 -11.94 -7.85 6.00
CA HIS A 166 -13.38 -7.87 5.74
C HIS A 166 -13.79 -9.07 4.88
N ARG A 167 -13.03 -9.38 3.82
CA ARG A 167 -13.26 -10.55 2.95
C ARG A 167 -13.11 -11.87 3.71
N VAL A 168 -12.05 -12.00 4.52
CA VAL A 168 -11.83 -13.18 5.38
C VAL A 168 -12.99 -13.40 6.34
N LYS A 169 -13.50 -12.34 6.98
CA LYS A 169 -14.69 -12.44 7.85
C LYS A 169 -15.93 -12.92 7.09
N ASN A 170 -16.13 -12.44 5.87
CA ASN A 170 -17.26 -12.89 5.03
C ASN A 170 -17.13 -14.37 4.69
N GLN A 171 -15.93 -14.87 4.37
CA GLN A 171 -15.68 -16.30 4.13
C GLN A 171 -15.99 -17.16 5.37
N TYR A 172 -15.58 -16.73 6.55
CA TYR A 172 -15.92 -17.44 7.79
C TYR A 172 -17.43 -17.48 8.02
N ALA A 173 -18.15 -16.42 7.71
CA ALA A 173 -19.61 -16.42 7.83
C ALA A 173 -20.25 -17.45 6.90
N VAL A 174 -19.77 -17.58 5.66
CA VAL A 174 -20.23 -18.60 4.71
C VAL A 174 -19.94 -20.01 5.22
N ILE A 175 -18.70 -20.27 5.68
CA ILE A 175 -18.31 -21.59 6.25
C ILE A 175 -19.18 -21.95 7.45
N LEU A 176 -19.41 -21.03 8.39
CA LEU A 176 -20.25 -21.26 9.54
C LEU A 176 -21.71 -21.55 9.16
N SER A 177 -22.21 -20.87 8.11
CA SER A 177 -23.55 -21.14 7.58
C SER A 177 -23.63 -22.56 6.99
N MET A 178 -22.62 -22.98 6.22
CA MET A 178 -22.55 -24.35 5.67
C MET A 178 -22.55 -25.42 6.77
N ILE A 179 -21.71 -25.23 7.80
CA ILE A 179 -21.63 -26.15 8.95
C ILE A 179 -22.99 -26.29 9.62
N ARG A 180 -23.67 -25.16 9.88
CA ARG A 180 -24.99 -25.17 10.52
C ARG A 180 -26.04 -25.87 9.65
N GLU A 181 -26.06 -25.58 8.37
CA GLU A 181 -27.03 -26.16 7.44
C GLU A 181 -26.82 -27.65 7.26
N THR A 182 -25.58 -28.09 7.09
CA THR A 182 -25.25 -29.53 7.01
C THR A 182 -25.59 -30.24 8.30
N GLY A 183 -25.26 -29.68 9.46
CA GLY A 183 -25.56 -30.28 10.76
C GLY A 183 -27.07 -30.39 11.11
N ARG A 184 -27.92 -29.58 10.45
CA ARG A 184 -29.37 -29.72 10.58
C ARG A 184 -29.93 -30.93 9.81
N ARG A 185 -29.31 -31.28 8.69
CA ARG A 185 -29.78 -32.30 7.74
C ARG A 185 -29.13 -33.65 7.93
N VAL A 186 -27.86 -33.70 8.30
CA VAL A 186 -27.05 -34.90 8.39
C VAL A 186 -26.88 -35.31 9.85
N ARG A 187 -27.23 -36.56 10.16
CA ARG A 187 -27.17 -37.14 11.53
C ARG A 187 -25.92 -37.97 11.75
N ASP A 188 -25.46 -38.68 10.68
CA ASP A 188 -24.27 -39.51 10.77
C ASP A 188 -23.00 -38.64 10.73
N PRO A 189 -22.06 -38.80 11.71
CA PRO A 189 -20.85 -38.00 11.77
C PRO A 189 -19.92 -38.18 10.57
N LYS A 190 -19.85 -39.35 9.97
CA LYS A 190 -19.00 -39.60 8.78
C LYS A 190 -19.56 -38.93 7.54
N ASP A 191 -20.87 -38.99 7.36
CA ASP A 191 -21.54 -38.28 6.26
C ASP A 191 -21.46 -36.76 6.44
N PHE A 192 -21.57 -36.28 7.66
CA PHE A 192 -21.37 -34.87 7.97
C PHE A 192 -19.96 -34.41 7.60
N GLU A 193 -18.91 -35.12 8.04
CA GLU A 193 -17.53 -34.79 7.73
C GLU A 193 -17.28 -34.77 6.20
N ARG A 194 -17.76 -35.79 5.50
CA ARG A 194 -17.64 -35.89 4.03
C ARG A 194 -18.27 -34.70 3.33
N GLN A 195 -19.54 -34.39 3.66
CA GLN A 195 -20.27 -33.29 3.00
C GLN A 195 -19.67 -31.92 3.32
N ILE A 196 -19.23 -31.66 4.55
CA ILE A 196 -18.56 -30.42 4.90
C ILE A 196 -17.25 -30.26 4.15
N ARG A 197 -16.46 -31.34 4.03
CA ARG A 197 -15.22 -31.33 3.27
C ARG A 197 -15.46 -30.99 1.81
N GLU A 198 -16.42 -31.63 1.17
CA GLU A 198 -16.79 -31.40 -0.23
C GLU A 198 -17.21 -29.95 -0.47
N ARG A 199 -18.06 -29.37 0.40
CA ARG A 199 -18.51 -27.98 0.32
C ARG A 199 -17.37 -26.97 0.51
N ILE A 200 -16.46 -27.23 1.45
CA ILE A 200 -15.29 -26.36 1.67
C ILE A 200 -14.36 -26.41 0.46
N MET A 201 -14.16 -27.58 -0.16
CA MET A 201 -13.37 -27.71 -1.39
C MET A 201 -14.02 -26.96 -2.56
N ALA A 202 -15.34 -27.02 -2.71
CA ALA A 202 -16.08 -26.24 -3.71
C ALA A 202 -15.93 -24.72 -3.50
N LEU A 203 -16.00 -24.28 -2.24
CA LEU A 203 -15.77 -22.86 -1.90
C LEU A 203 -14.33 -22.46 -2.21
N SER A 204 -13.34 -23.31 -1.92
CA SER A 204 -11.93 -23.06 -2.23
C SER A 204 -11.72 -22.91 -3.74
N ALA A 205 -12.26 -23.81 -4.56
CA ALA A 205 -12.18 -23.73 -6.02
C ALA A 205 -12.78 -22.42 -6.57
N SER A 206 -13.92 -21.97 -6.01
CA SER A 206 -14.51 -20.68 -6.35
C SER A 206 -13.62 -19.50 -5.94
N HIS A 207 -12.95 -19.61 -4.80
CA HIS A 207 -12.04 -18.59 -4.30
C HIS A 207 -10.79 -18.46 -5.17
N ASP A 208 -10.20 -19.58 -5.59
CA ASP A 208 -9.03 -19.60 -6.46
C ASP A 208 -9.30 -18.90 -7.80
N LEU A 209 -10.49 -19.08 -8.37
CA LEU A 209 -10.91 -18.35 -9.56
C LEU A 209 -11.01 -16.84 -9.33
N LEU A 210 -11.48 -16.41 -8.16
CA LEU A 210 -11.55 -14.99 -7.83
C LEU A 210 -10.18 -14.36 -7.62
N VAL A 211 -9.25 -15.10 -7.02
CA VAL A 211 -7.87 -14.62 -6.80
C VAL A 211 -7.13 -14.51 -8.12
N SER A 212 -7.30 -15.46 -9.04
CA SER A 212 -6.61 -15.45 -10.34
C SER A 212 -7.01 -14.28 -11.25
N ASP A 213 -8.22 -13.71 -11.08
CA ASP A 213 -8.71 -12.53 -11.84
C ASP A 213 -8.77 -11.24 -10.97
N ASP A 214 -7.87 -11.11 -9.99
CA ASP A 214 -7.77 -9.93 -9.11
C ASP A 214 -9.12 -9.50 -8.51
N TRP A 215 -9.99 -10.45 -8.17
CA TRP A 215 -11.33 -10.22 -7.63
C TRP A 215 -12.28 -9.44 -8.54
N ARG A 216 -11.98 -9.37 -9.85
CA ARG A 216 -12.85 -8.72 -10.83
C ARG A 216 -14.07 -9.57 -11.21
N GLY A 217 -14.17 -10.77 -10.67
CA GLY A 217 -15.16 -11.79 -11.01
C GLY A 217 -14.62 -12.74 -12.06
N THR A 218 -15.34 -13.81 -12.32
CA THR A 218 -15.00 -14.82 -13.35
C THR A 218 -16.19 -15.04 -14.26
N THR A 219 -16.00 -15.75 -15.36
CA THR A 219 -17.12 -16.12 -16.23
C THR A 219 -17.87 -17.33 -15.66
N ILE A 220 -19.16 -17.44 -15.98
CA ILE A 220 -19.95 -18.63 -15.58
C ILE A 220 -19.33 -19.90 -16.16
N PHE A 221 -18.72 -19.82 -17.34
CA PHE A 221 -18.06 -20.92 -18.00
C PHE A 221 -16.86 -21.46 -17.19
N GLU A 222 -15.97 -20.56 -16.74
CA GLU A 222 -14.83 -20.90 -15.89
C GLU A 222 -15.27 -21.49 -14.55
N LEU A 223 -16.32 -20.91 -13.95
CA LEU A 223 -16.88 -21.42 -12.72
C LEU A 223 -17.40 -22.85 -12.86
N VAL A 224 -18.21 -23.10 -13.91
CA VAL A 224 -18.77 -24.44 -14.17
C VAL A 224 -17.64 -25.44 -14.41
N LEU A 225 -16.66 -25.08 -15.24
CA LEU A 225 -15.49 -25.95 -15.48
C LEU A 225 -14.74 -26.29 -14.19
N ALA A 226 -14.48 -25.31 -13.33
CA ALA A 226 -13.75 -25.53 -12.09
C ALA A 226 -14.52 -26.43 -11.12
N GLN A 227 -15.83 -26.22 -10.97
CA GLN A 227 -16.67 -26.97 -10.03
C GLN A 227 -16.98 -28.39 -10.52
N LEU A 228 -17.10 -28.59 -11.81
CA LEU A 228 -17.43 -29.88 -12.39
C LEU A 228 -16.20 -30.73 -12.77
N ARG A 229 -15.01 -30.17 -12.73
CA ARG A 229 -13.76 -30.89 -13.04
C ARG A 229 -13.62 -32.23 -12.30
N PRO A 230 -13.94 -32.33 -10.97
CA PRO A 230 -13.87 -33.60 -10.25
C PRO A 230 -14.84 -34.68 -10.75
N PHE A 231 -15.92 -34.26 -11.44
CA PHE A 231 -17.00 -35.13 -11.90
C PHE A 231 -16.95 -35.42 -13.41
N ASN A 232 -16.03 -34.78 -14.13
CA ASN A 232 -15.92 -34.86 -15.60
C ASN A 232 -14.84 -35.84 -16.05
N GLU A 233 -14.80 -37.02 -15.46
CA GLU A 233 -13.97 -38.12 -15.93
C GLU A 233 -14.45 -38.63 -17.26
N GLU A 234 -14.07 -38.51 -18.36
CA GLU A 234 -14.55 -38.99 -19.67
C GLU A 234 -15.38 -38.01 -20.51
N GLY A 235 -15.35 -36.71 -20.18
CA GLY A 235 -16.05 -35.72 -21.01
C GLY A 235 -17.59 -35.81 -20.95
N ARG A 236 -18.11 -36.27 -19.81
CA ARG A 236 -19.55 -36.43 -19.58
C ARG A 236 -20.29 -35.14 -19.29
N VAL A 237 -19.57 -34.03 -19.16
CA VAL A 237 -20.16 -32.69 -18.92
C VAL A 237 -19.93 -31.81 -20.14
N THR A 238 -21.00 -31.30 -20.71
CA THR A 238 -20.95 -30.33 -21.80
C THR A 238 -21.45 -28.96 -21.34
N ILE A 239 -20.79 -27.90 -21.80
CA ILE A 239 -21.13 -26.53 -21.43
C ILE A 239 -21.27 -25.74 -22.73
N SER A 240 -22.39 -25.02 -22.88
CA SER A 240 -22.64 -24.16 -24.03
C SER A 240 -23.43 -22.92 -23.60
N GLY A 241 -23.17 -21.76 -24.22
CA GLY A 241 -23.94 -20.56 -23.94
C GLY A 241 -23.12 -19.27 -23.97
N PRO A 242 -23.74 -18.13 -23.72
CA PRO A 242 -23.06 -16.83 -23.71
C PRO A 242 -22.07 -16.72 -22.54
N SER A 243 -20.94 -16.06 -22.79
CA SER A 243 -20.03 -15.71 -21.73
C SER A 243 -20.61 -14.60 -20.86
N ILE A 244 -20.90 -14.88 -19.59
CA ILE A 244 -21.43 -13.93 -18.62
C ILE A 244 -20.41 -13.79 -17.49
N LYS A 245 -20.04 -12.54 -17.19
CA LYS A 245 -19.16 -12.24 -16.08
C LYS A 245 -19.96 -12.16 -14.77
N LEU A 246 -19.57 -12.97 -13.79
CA LEU A 246 -20.19 -13.05 -12.48
C LEU A 246 -19.51 -12.13 -11.48
N ARG A 247 -20.29 -11.51 -10.60
CA ARG A 247 -19.75 -10.77 -9.45
C ARG A 247 -19.14 -11.75 -8.43
N PRO A 248 -18.14 -11.34 -7.64
CA PRO A 248 -17.47 -12.22 -6.67
C PRO A 248 -18.42 -12.95 -5.71
N SER A 249 -19.47 -12.29 -5.23
CA SER A 249 -20.47 -12.93 -4.36
C SER A 249 -21.24 -14.03 -5.09
N ALA A 250 -21.63 -13.79 -6.35
CA ALA A 250 -22.33 -14.79 -7.16
C ALA A 250 -21.45 -16.01 -7.45
N VAL A 251 -20.15 -15.82 -7.70
CA VAL A 251 -19.18 -16.91 -7.92
C VAL A 251 -19.16 -17.88 -6.75
N GLN A 252 -19.10 -17.38 -5.52
CA GLN A 252 -19.05 -18.22 -4.32
C GLN A 252 -20.33 -19.06 -4.13
N TYR A 253 -21.51 -18.44 -4.22
CA TYR A 253 -22.76 -19.15 -3.98
C TYR A 253 -23.10 -20.12 -5.12
N LEU A 254 -22.95 -19.67 -6.38
CA LEU A 254 -23.17 -20.53 -7.53
C LEU A 254 -22.18 -21.69 -7.58
N GLY A 255 -20.92 -21.48 -7.20
CA GLY A 255 -19.91 -22.53 -7.14
C GLY A 255 -20.34 -23.66 -6.21
N ILE A 256 -20.81 -23.33 -5.01
CA ILE A 256 -21.31 -24.34 -4.06
C ILE A 256 -22.54 -25.05 -4.63
N ALA A 257 -23.47 -24.30 -5.20
CA ALA A 257 -24.68 -24.89 -5.76
C ALA A 257 -24.39 -25.84 -6.94
N LEU A 258 -23.49 -25.45 -7.86
CA LEU A 258 -23.06 -26.31 -8.97
C LEU A 258 -22.38 -27.59 -8.48
N HIS A 259 -21.53 -27.48 -7.46
CA HIS A 259 -20.89 -28.63 -6.85
C HIS A 259 -21.90 -29.60 -6.22
N GLU A 260 -22.86 -29.10 -5.48
CA GLU A 260 -23.94 -29.89 -4.87
C GLU A 260 -24.78 -30.61 -5.93
N LEU A 261 -25.12 -29.93 -7.00
CA LEU A 261 -25.86 -30.54 -8.12
C LEU A 261 -25.06 -31.66 -8.78
N ALA A 262 -23.75 -31.45 -9.01
CA ALA A 262 -22.89 -32.46 -9.57
C ALA A 262 -22.72 -33.67 -8.65
N ALA A 263 -22.52 -33.44 -7.35
CA ALA A 263 -22.41 -34.50 -6.36
C ALA A 263 -23.71 -35.32 -6.26
N ASN A 264 -24.87 -34.65 -6.26
CA ASN A 264 -26.17 -35.32 -6.27
C ASN A 264 -26.37 -36.16 -7.57
N SER A 265 -25.92 -35.63 -8.72
CA SER A 265 -25.99 -36.36 -10.01
C SER A 265 -25.11 -37.61 -10.02
N MET A 266 -24.00 -37.63 -9.30
CA MET A 266 -23.14 -38.79 -9.12
C MET A 266 -23.79 -39.89 -8.23
N VAL A 267 -24.50 -39.46 -7.19
CA VAL A 267 -25.06 -40.42 -6.22
C VAL A 267 -26.45 -40.93 -6.64
N TYR A 268 -27.31 -40.01 -7.07
CA TYR A 268 -28.75 -40.30 -7.31
C TYR A 268 -29.20 -40.02 -8.76
N GLY A 269 -28.38 -39.37 -9.56
CA GLY A 269 -28.76 -38.87 -10.88
C GLY A 269 -28.07 -39.55 -12.05
N VAL A 270 -28.01 -38.88 -13.16
CA VAL A 270 -27.53 -39.40 -14.46
C VAL A 270 -26.07 -39.82 -14.42
N LEU A 271 -25.21 -39.18 -13.63
CA LEU A 271 -23.79 -39.53 -13.55
C LEU A 271 -23.53 -40.81 -12.73
N SER A 272 -24.53 -41.35 -12.04
CA SER A 272 -24.42 -42.68 -11.41
C SER A 272 -24.37 -43.82 -12.44
N ARG A 273 -24.74 -43.53 -13.67
CA ARG A 273 -24.70 -44.47 -14.81
C ARG A 273 -23.46 -44.21 -15.67
N SER A 274 -22.90 -45.25 -16.25
CA SER A 274 -21.70 -45.13 -17.11
C SER A 274 -21.92 -44.33 -18.39
N ASP A 275 -23.16 -44.27 -18.89
CA ASP A 275 -23.61 -43.55 -20.10
C ASP A 275 -24.21 -42.18 -19.82
N GLY A 276 -24.37 -41.82 -18.54
CA GLY A 276 -25.02 -40.57 -18.13
C GLY A 276 -24.20 -39.34 -18.47
N ARG A 277 -24.88 -38.28 -18.95
CA ARG A 277 -24.29 -37.01 -19.36
C ARG A 277 -25.04 -35.84 -18.73
N ILE A 278 -24.30 -34.77 -18.44
CA ILE A 278 -24.85 -33.48 -18.00
C ILE A 278 -24.62 -32.44 -19.11
N ALA A 279 -25.65 -31.72 -19.46
CA ALA A 279 -25.55 -30.56 -20.33
C ALA A 279 -25.92 -29.30 -19.51
N ILE A 280 -25.03 -28.33 -19.52
CA ILE A 280 -25.29 -27.01 -18.93
C ILE A 280 -25.33 -26.01 -20.08
N GLY A 281 -26.49 -25.41 -20.27
CA GLY A 281 -26.75 -24.52 -21.40
C GLY A 281 -27.20 -23.15 -20.95
N GLY A 282 -26.84 -22.12 -21.72
CA GLY A 282 -27.37 -20.78 -21.57
C GLY A 282 -27.74 -20.18 -22.92
N PHE A 283 -28.72 -19.31 -22.93
CA PHE A 283 -29.11 -18.55 -24.11
C PHE A 283 -29.41 -17.09 -23.72
N ARG A 284 -29.38 -16.22 -24.73
CA ARG A 284 -29.88 -14.85 -24.56
C ARG A 284 -31.28 -14.78 -25.15
N ASP A 285 -32.19 -14.21 -24.39
CA ASP A 285 -33.54 -13.96 -24.91
C ASP A 285 -33.55 -12.78 -25.91
N ARG A 286 -34.73 -12.49 -26.49
CA ARG A 286 -34.91 -11.37 -27.43
C ARG A 286 -34.77 -10.00 -26.77
N ALA A 287 -34.86 -9.90 -25.44
CA ALA A 287 -34.66 -8.70 -24.66
C ALA A 287 -33.16 -8.48 -24.29
N GLY A 288 -32.28 -9.46 -24.60
CA GLY A 288 -30.85 -9.42 -24.29
C GLY A 288 -30.54 -9.95 -22.89
N GLU A 289 -31.52 -10.46 -22.17
CA GLU A 289 -31.32 -11.14 -20.91
C GLU A 289 -30.75 -12.54 -21.13
N SER A 290 -29.86 -12.97 -20.21
CA SER A 290 -29.18 -14.25 -20.34
C SER A 290 -29.79 -15.24 -19.36
N GLU A 291 -30.20 -16.39 -19.89
CA GLU A 291 -30.79 -17.50 -19.13
C GLU A 291 -29.88 -18.72 -19.20
N TRP A 292 -29.74 -19.42 -18.05
CA TRP A 292 -28.95 -20.64 -17.97
C TRP A 292 -29.79 -21.77 -17.38
N SER A 293 -29.76 -22.92 -18.03
CA SER A 293 -30.47 -24.13 -17.62
C SER A 293 -29.49 -25.27 -17.28
N TYR A 294 -29.89 -26.08 -16.35
CA TYR A 294 -29.21 -27.32 -15.97
C TYR A 294 -30.18 -28.48 -16.22
N ASP A 295 -29.79 -29.40 -17.09
CA ASP A 295 -30.60 -30.57 -17.44
C ASP A 295 -29.99 -31.81 -16.79
N ALA A 296 -30.70 -32.34 -15.77
CA ALA A 296 -30.40 -33.60 -15.11
C ALA A 296 -31.67 -34.10 -14.39
N SER A 297 -32.19 -35.25 -14.78
CA SER A 297 -33.34 -35.89 -14.12
C SER A 297 -32.87 -36.78 -12.97
N PRO A 298 -33.67 -36.95 -11.88
CA PRO A 298 -34.95 -36.38 -11.46
C PRO A 298 -34.85 -35.39 -10.29
N THR A 299 -35.93 -34.66 -10.02
CA THR A 299 -36.13 -33.61 -9.03
C THR A 299 -35.57 -33.90 -7.65
N SER A 300 -34.59 -33.08 -7.23
CA SER A 300 -34.02 -33.03 -5.87
C SER A 300 -34.46 -31.73 -5.16
N PRO A 301 -34.65 -31.73 -3.83
CA PRO A 301 -34.88 -30.51 -3.05
C PRO A 301 -33.83 -29.40 -3.23
N VAL A 302 -32.61 -29.77 -3.62
CA VAL A 302 -31.51 -28.85 -3.94
C VAL A 302 -31.79 -28.06 -5.22
N GLN A 303 -32.50 -28.65 -6.16
CA GLN A 303 -32.88 -28.01 -7.41
C GLN A 303 -33.87 -26.87 -7.19
N GLN A 304 -34.88 -27.06 -6.32
CA GLN A 304 -35.81 -26.00 -5.92
C GLN A 304 -35.09 -24.84 -5.22
N MET A 305 -34.12 -25.15 -4.38
CA MET A 305 -33.33 -24.15 -3.68
C MET A 305 -32.41 -23.37 -4.63
N LEU A 306 -31.87 -24.00 -5.69
CA LEU A 306 -31.09 -23.33 -6.70
C LEU A 306 -31.96 -22.42 -7.57
N GLU A 307 -33.16 -22.88 -7.98
CA GLU A 307 -34.13 -22.07 -8.73
C GLU A 307 -34.54 -20.83 -7.95
N GLU A 308 -34.84 -20.98 -6.67
CA GLU A 308 -35.20 -19.88 -5.78
C GLU A 308 -34.02 -18.91 -5.57
N PHE A 309 -32.80 -19.44 -5.44
CA PHE A 309 -31.59 -18.64 -5.29
C PHE A 309 -31.26 -17.89 -6.58
N LEU A 310 -31.31 -18.53 -7.75
CA LEU A 310 -31.06 -17.91 -9.06
C LEU A 310 -32.08 -16.81 -9.34
N ARG A 311 -33.35 -17.06 -9.01
CA ARG A 311 -34.44 -16.08 -9.14
C ARG A 311 -34.23 -14.87 -8.23
N THR A 312 -33.82 -15.09 -6.99
CA THR A 312 -33.75 -14.02 -5.97
C THR A 312 -32.45 -13.22 -6.06
N THR A 313 -31.34 -13.83 -6.47
CA THR A 313 -30.00 -13.23 -6.39
C THR A 313 -29.51 -12.68 -7.72
N LEU A 314 -29.93 -13.27 -8.85
CA LEU A 314 -29.45 -12.91 -10.18
C LEU A 314 -30.54 -12.29 -11.06
N GLY A 315 -31.80 -12.27 -10.62
CA GLY A 315 -32.93 -11.83 -11.45
C GLY A 315 -33.17 -12.73 -12.67
N VAL A 316 -32.62 -13.95 -12.65
CA VAL A 316 -32.70 -14.93 -13.74
C VAL A 316 -33.86 -15.87 -13.47
N HIS A 317 -34.82 -15.97 -14.39
CA HIS A 317 -35.82 -17.03 -14.37
C HIS A 317 -35.15 -18.34 -14.81
N ALA A 318 -35.02 -19.28 -13.89
CA ALA A 318 -34.63 -20.65 -14.21
C ALA A 318 -35.89 -21.49 -14.41
N ASP A 319 -36.21 -21.81 -15.63
CA ASP A 319 -37.19 -22.84 -15.94
C ASP A 319 -36.45 -24.16 -16.15
N VAL A 320 -36.74 -25.13 -15.28
CA VAL A 320 -36.26 -26.50 -15.46
C VAL A 320 -37.28 -27.27 -16.25
N THR A 321 -37.05 -27.43 -17.52
CA THR A 321 -37.89 -28.26 -18.40
C THR A 321 -37.49 -29.71 -18.28
N HIS A 322 -38.40 -30.53 -17.77
CA HIS A 322 -38.30 -31.98 -17.88
C HIS A 322 -38.52 -32.47 -19.32
N ARG A 323 -37.54 -33.10 -19.90
CA ARG A 323 -37.70 -34.05 -21.02
C ARG A 323 -37.06 -35.38 -20.69
#